data_973270f746fda8faa70516f33c429324
#
_entry.id   973270f746fda8faa70516f33c429324
#
_cell.length_a   1.000
_cell.length_b   1.000
_cell.length_c   1.000
_cell.angle_alpha   90.00
_cell.angle_beta   90.00
_cell.angle_gamma   90.00
#
_symmetry.space_group_name_H-M   'P 1'
#
loop_
_entity.id
_entity.type
_entity.pdbx_description
1 polymer ?
#
loop_
_entity_poly.entity_id
_entity_poly.type
_entity_poly.pdbx_seq_one_letter_code
_entity_poly.pdbx_strand_id
1 'polypeptide(L)'
;TSQMVVLNYSPPGCLRVLDSDIDFDNRLLDPLLREGAVLSNSVMIRADRSVTMPESLFGLEPAHGWCYYFEKADLARQFGDWDMVVELGDTAFKLESDSPNDPIERFVFIEGYAHAGEWERAVELSKVSYRVSREYVGPLLCRLWKRIETETMESPERSEALTDVTNTFACNP
;
A
#
# COMPACT_ATOMS: atom_id res chain seq x y z
N THR A 1 -16.54 -10.48 14.18
CA THR A 1 -15.27 -9.73 13.98
C THR A 1 -14.12 -10.70 14.06
N SER A 2 -13.31 -10.76 12.99
CA SER A 2 -12.09 -11.57 12.97
C SER A 2 -11.10 -11.06 14.04
N GLN A 3 -10.38 -11.98 14.68
CA GLN A 3 -9.29 -11.71 15.62
C GLN A 3 -7.94 -12.13 15.02
N MET A 4 -7.82 -12.10 13.71
CA MET A 4 -6.67 -12.57 12.98
C MET A 4 -6.09 -11.43 12.12
N VAL A 5 -4.76 -11.33 12.09
CA VAL A 5 -4.02 -10.52 11.12
C VAL A 5 -3.32 -11.50 10.18
N VAL A 6 -3.53 -11.34 8.89
CA VAL A 6 -2.90 -12.19 7.87
C VAL A 6 -1.73 -11.45 7.27
N LEU A 7 -0.58 -12.08 7.30
CA LEU A 7 0.69 -11.53 6.82
C LEU A 7 1.19 -12.34 5.63
N ASN A 8 1.83 -11.66 4.69
CA ASN A 8 2.57 -12.28 3.60
C ASN A 8 4.00 -11.74 3.55
N TYR A 9 4.97 -12.64 3.51
CA TYR A 9 6.38 -12.30 3.31
C TYR A 9 6.96 -13.20 2.23
N SER A 10 7.31 -12.60 1.11
CA SER A 10 7.90 -13.29 -0.04
C SER A 10 9.13 -12.50 -0.53
N PRO A 11 10.34 -12.83 -0.02
CA PRO A 11 11.57 -12.14 -0.42
C PRO A 11 11.79 -12.17 -1.94
N PRO A 12 12.29 -11.06 -2.54
CA PRO A 12 12.83 -9.86 -1.91
C PRO A 12 11.77 -8.81 -1.55
N GLY A 13 10.47 -9.08 -1.70
CA GLY A 13 9.40 -8.16 -1.30
C GLY A 13 9.32 -7.91 0.20
N CYS A 14 8.64 -6.83 0.57
CA CYS A 14 8.46 -6.44 1.97
C CYS A 14 7.43 -7.32 2.69
N LEU A 15 7.49 -7.33 4.03
CA LEU A 15 6.41 -7.89 4.83
C LEU A 15 5.14 -7.04 4.62
N ARG A 16 4.03 -7.70 4.29
CA ARG A 16 2.74 -7.05 4.04
C ARG A 16 1.67 -7.57 5.00
N VAL A 17 0.88 -6.66 5.54
CA VAL A 17 -0.42 -7.00 6.12
C VAL A 17 -1.40 -7.12 4.96
N LEU A 18 -2.04 -8.29 4.81
CA LEU A 18 -2.97 -8.48 3.70
C LEU A 18 -4.25 -7.68 3.93
N ASP A 19 -4.65 -6.98 2.88
CA ASP A 19 -5.82 -6.10 2.83
C ASP A 19 -7.03 -6.88 2.29
N SER A 20 -8.14 -6.87 3.05
CA SER A 20 -9.35 -7.61 2.70
C SER A 20 -9.98 -7.16 1.37
N ASP A 21 -9.84 -5.89 1.01
CA ASP A 21 -10.49 -5.31 -0.17
C ASP A 21 -9.67 -5.48 -1.45
N ILE A 22 -8.35 -5.63 -1.30
CA ILE A 22 -7.41 -5.70 -2.42
C ILE A 22 -6.88 -7.12 -2.61
N ASP A 23 -6.36 -7.73 -1.54
CA ASP A 23 -5.58 -8.96 -1.67
C ASP A 23 -6.42 -10.22 -1.92
N PHE A 24 -7.72 -10.21 -1.68
CA PHE A 24 -8.56 -11.37 -2.01
C PHE A 24 -8.62 -11.64 -3.54
N ASP A 25 -8.39 -10.63 -4.38
CA ASP A 25 -8.29 -10.74 -5.84
C ASP A 25 -6.84 -10.84 -6.35
N ASN A 26 -5.88 -10.79 -5.45
CA ASN A 26 -4.47 -10.85 -5.80
C ASN A 26 -4.09 -12.28 -6.27
N ARG A 27 -4.07 -12.46 -7.60
CA ARG A 27 -3.87 -13.77 -8.24
C ARG A 27 -2.46 -14.35 -8.05
N LEU A 28 -1.48 -13.55 -7.59
CA LEU A 28 -0.13 -14.02 -7.28
C LEU A 28 -0.02 -14.58 -5.86
N LEU A 29 -0.98 -14.28 -4.98
CA LEU A 29 -1.05 -14.92 -3.67
C LEU A 29 -1.58 -16.35 -3.78
N ASP A 30 -1.07 -17.20 -2.91
CA ASP A 30 -1.66 -18.53 -2.70
C ASP A 30 -3.16 -18.41 -2.42
N PRO A 31 -4.00 -19.30 -2.97
CA PRO A 31 -5.44 -19.28 -2.76
C PRO A 31 -5.84 -19.22 -1.29
N LEU A 32 -5.15 -19.94 -0.41
CA LEU A 32 -5.42 -19.92 1.03
C LEU A 32 -5.13 -18.56 1.66
N LEU A 33 -4.08 -17.86 1.21
CA LEU A 33 -3.77 -16.50 1.66
C LEU A 33 -4.82 -15.50 1.18
N ARG A 34 -5.35 -15.66 -0.04
CA ARG A 34 -6.44 -14.82 -0.55
C ARG A 34 -7.73 -14.99 0.25
N GLU A 35 -8.09 -16.24 0.56
CA GLU A 35 -9.23 -16.53 1.43
C GLU A 35 -9.00 -15.99 2.85
N GLY A 36 -7.78 -16.12 3.35
CA GLY A 36 -7.37 -15.55 4.64
C GLY A 36 -7.41 -14.03 4.68
N ALA A 37 -7.07 -13.35 3.60
CA ALA A 37 -7.05 -11.89 3.53
C ALA A 37 -8.41 -11.27 3.89
N VAL A 38 -9.51 -11.90 3.47
CA VAL A 38 -10.89 -11.47 3.81
C VAL A 38 -11.13 -11.46 5.33
N LEU A 39 -10.39 -12.27 6.08
CA LEU A 39 -10.47 -12.37 7.52
C LEU A 39 -9.44 -11.48 8.24
N SER A 40 -8.54 -10.84 7.51
CA SER A 40 -7.51 -9.96 8.08
C SER A 40 -8.14 -8.74 8.73
N ASN A 41 -7.76 -8.47 9.97
CA ASN A 41 -8.26 -7.35 10.76
C ASN A 41 -7.10 -6.53 11.31
N SER A 42 -6.73 -5.49 10.57
CA SER A 42 -5.61 -4.59 10.91
C SER A 42 -5.82 -3.83 12.22
N VAL A 43 -7.07 -3.68 12.70
CA VAL A 43 -7.38 -3.07 14.01
C VAL A 43 -6.73 -3.82 15.18
N MET A 44 -6.33 -5.08 14.97
CA MET A 44 -5.58 -5.86 15.97
C MET A 44 -4.11 -5.41 16.11
N ILE A 45 -3.60 -4.65 15.16
CA ILE A 45 -2.24 -4.09 15.21
C ILE A 45 -2.23 -2.87 16.15
N ARG A 46 -1.26 -2.84 17.05
CA ARG A 46 -1.13 -1.82 18.09
C ARG A 46 0.05 -0.91 17.77
N ALA A 47 -0.21 0.37 17.51
CA ALA A 47 0.83 1.39 17.30
C ALA A 47 1.24 2.10 18.62
N ASP A 48 0.48 1.90 19.70
CA ASP A 48 0.69 2.56 21.00
C ASP A 48 1.85 1.99 21.83
N ARG A 49 2.59 1.03 21.29
CA ARG A 49 3.73 0.39 21.97
C ARG A 49 4.96 0.43 21.10
N SER A 50 5.96 1.17 21.56
CA SER A 50 7.33 1.03 21.04
C SER A 50 8.05 -0.09 21.81
N VAL A 51 8.71 -0.97 21.08
CA VAL A 51 9.57 -2.01 21.64
C VAL A 51 10.99 -1.74 21.18
N THR A 52 11.90 -1.53 22.14
CA THR A 52 13.34 -1.49 21.82
C THR A 52 13.83 -2.91 21.66
N MET A 53 14.30 -3.26 20.47
CA MET A 53 14.87 -4.57 20.20
C MET A 53 16.21 -4.70 20.91
N PRO A 54 16.46 -5.80 21.66
CA PRO A 54 17.73 -6.01 22.34
C PRO A 54 18.85 -6.23 21.31
N GLU A 55 19.80 -5.31 21.24
CA GLU A 55 20.97 -5.41 20.33
C GLU A 55 21.77 -6.69 20.52
N SER A 56 21.82 -7.22 21.74
CA SER A 56 22.52 -8.47 22.06
C SER A 56 21.92 -9.71 21.36
N LEU A 57 20.67 -9.65 20.92
CA LEU A 57 19.98 -10.74 20.22
C LEU A 57 19.82 -10.47 18.73
N PHE A 58 19.59 -9.22 18.34
CA PHE A 58 19.23 -8.84 16.97
C PHE A 58 20.34 -8.07 16.25
N GLY A 59 21.39 -7.66 16.96
CA GLY A 59 22.43 -6.78 16.43
C GLY A 59 22.00 -5.32 16.38
N LEU A 60 22.83 -4.49 15.75
CA LEU A 60 22.52 -3.09 15.50
C LEU A 60 21.39 -2.97 14.46
N GLU A 61 20.53 -1.98 14.63
CA GLU A 61 19.50 -1.67 13.64
C GLU A 61 20.15 -1.39 12.27
N PRO A 62 19.74 -2.08 11.20
CA PRO A 62 20.27 -1.85 9.87
C PRO A 62 19.86 -0.48 9.33
N ALA A 63 20.57 0.02 8.30
CA ALA A 63 20.13 1.21 7.58
C ALA A 63 18.70 1.03 7.03
N HIS A 64 17.88 2.06 7.15
CA HIS A 64 16.50 2.03 6.70
C HIS A 64 16.43 2.01 5.18
N GLY A 65 15.95 0.91 4.61
CA GLY A 65 15.69 0.72 3.19
C GLY A 65 14.21 0.88 2.84
N TRP A 66 13.85 0.51 1.60
CA TRP A 66 12.49 0.61 1.08
C TRP A 66 11.45 -0.05 2.02
N CYS A 67 11.69 -1.29 2.42
CA CYS A 67 10.72 -2.02 3.25
C CYS A 67 10.46 -1.34 4.61
N TYR A 68 11.46 -0.71 5.21
CA TYR A 68 11.25 0.05 6.45
C TYR A 68 10.22 1.18 6.25
N TYR A 69 10.39 2.00 5.21
CA TYR A 69 9.47 3.11 4.92
C TYR A 69 8.10 2.62 4.49
N PHE A 70 8.05 1.57 3.67
CA PHE A 70 6.82 0.93 3.25
C PHE A 70 6.00 0.41 4.44
N GLU A 71 6.61 -0.38 5.33
CA GLU A 71 5.92 -0.97 6.49
C GLU A 71 5.45 0.10 7.48
N LYS A 72 6.23 1.17 7.66
CA LYS A 72 5.82 2.33 8.46
C LYS A 72 4.65 3.09 7.83
N ALA A 73 4.68 3.28 6.51
CA ALA A 73 3.60 3.94 5.78
C ALA A 73 2.31 3.09 5.82
N ASP A 74 2.41 1.76 5.68
CA ASP A 74 1.25 0.88 5.79
C ASP A 74 0.64 0.91 7.19
N LEU A 75 1.47 1.01 8.23
CA LEU A 75 0.98 1.22 9.60
C LEU A 75 0.28 2.59 9.74
N ALA A 76 0.87 3.68 9.24
CA ALA A 76 0.27 5.01 9.29
C ALA A 76 -1.08 5.05 8.54
N ARG A 77 -1.16 4.43 7.36
CA ARG A 77 -2.38 4.26 6.57
C ARG A 77 -3.51 3.61 7.39
N GLN A 78 -3.21 2.56 8.16
CA GLN A 78 -4.20 1.86 8.99
C GLN A 78 -4.82 2.75 10.07
N PHE A 79 -4.14 3.82 10.45
CA PHE A 79 -4.63 4.82 11.42
C PHE A 79 -5.14 6.11 10.75
N GLY A 80 -5.13 6.17 9.42
CA GLY A 80 -5.56 7.37 8.67
C GLY A 80 -4.59 8.55 8.79
N ASP A 81 -3.34 8.30 9.17
CA ASP A 81 -2.29 9.32 9.27
C ASP A 81 -1.66 9.56 7.89
N TRP A 82 -2.42 10.22 7.03
CA TRP A 82 -2.05 10.46 5.64
C TRP A 82 -0.85 11.37 5.47
N ASP A 83 -0.68 12.34 6.37
CA ASP A 83 0.49 13.22 6.38
C ASP A 83 1.78 12.41 6.61
N MET A 84 1.76 11.47 7.54
CA MET A 84 2.86 10.55 7.78
C MET A 84 3.12 9.63 6.59
N VAL A 85 2.07 9.14 5.92
CA VAL A 85 2.23 8.31 4.71
C VAL A 85 2.95 9.09 3.61
N VAL A 86 2.59 10.35 3.39
CA VAL A 86 3.23 11.23 2.40
C VAL A 86 4.70 11.48 2.75
N GLU A 87 5.01 11.82 4.02
CA GLU A 87 6.39 12.07 4.49
C GLU A 87 7.29 10.84 4.28
N LEU A 88 6.80 9.67 4.65
CA LEU A 88 7.50 8.41 4.48
C LEU A 88 7.70 8.08 3.00
N GLY A 89 6.70 8.32 2.15
CA GLY A 89 6.80 8.17 0.70
C GLY A 89 7.84 9.10 0.09
N ASP A 90 7.83 10.38 0.47
CA ASP A 90 8.78 11.37 0.00
C ASP A 90 10.23 11.02 0.37
N THR A 91 10.41 10.27 1.44
CA THR A 91 11.73 9.76 1.85
C THR A 91 12.07 8.48 1.08
N ALA A 92 11.15 7.54 1.00
CA ALA A 92 11.36 6.25 0.35
C ALA A 92 11.73 6.39 -1.13
N PHE A 93 11.02 7.26 -1.86
CA PHE A 93 11.29 7.49 -3.30
C PHE A 93 12.57 8.27 -3.60
N LYS A 94 13.28 8.77 -2.60
CA LYS A 94 14.61 9.39 -2.74
C LYS A 94 15.76 8.41 -2.52
N LEU A 95 15.47 7.16 -2.13
CA LEU A 95 16.51 6.14 -1.96
C LEU A 95 17.13 5.80 -3.32
N GLU A 96 18.46 5.97 -3.43
CA GLU A 96 19.17 5.72 -4.69
C GLU A 96 19.47 4.21 -4.91
N SER A 97 19.59 3.46 -3.83
CA SER A 97 20.04 2.07 -3.83
C SER A 97 18.95 1.05 -3.54
N ASP A 98 17.72 1.49 -3.32
CA ASP A 98 16.62 0.62 -2.92
C ASP A 98 15.28 1.08 -3.52
N SER A 99 14.42 0.14 -3.86
CA SER A 99 13.16 0.42 -4.56
C SER A 99 12.17 -0.73 -4.31
N PRO A 100 10.86 -0.51 -4.57
CA PRO A 100 9.86 -1.58 -4.41
C PRO A 100 10.18 -2.79 -5.28
N ASN A 101 10.12 -3.96 -4.69
CA ASN A 101 10.29 -5.25 -5.35
C ASN A 101 8.97 -5.79 -5.91
N ASP A 102 7.83 -5.39 -5.32
CA ASP A 102 6.50 -5.69 -5.81
C ASP A 102 5.78 -4.37 -6.16
N PRO A 103 5.14 -4.26 -7.34
CA PRO A 103 4.40 -3.06 -7.73
C PRO A 103 3.29 -2.67 -6.74
N ILE A 104 2.72 -3.59 -5.98
CA ILE A 104 1.70 -3.30 -4.96
C ILE A 104 2.27 -2.56 -3.75
N GLU A 105 3.55 -2.63 -3.48
CA GLU A 105 4.18 -1.87 -2.40
C GLU A 105 4.06 -0.35 -2.59
N ARG A 106 3.70 0.10 -3.79
CA ARG A 106 3.40 1.52 -4.05
C ARG A 106 1.99 1.93 -3.66
N PHE A 107 1.08 0.98 -3.41
CA PHE A 107 -0.34 1.26 -3.22
C PHE A 107 -0.60 2.13 -1.99
N VAL A 108 0.11 1.90 -0.90
CA VAL A 108 0.01 2.72 0.30
C VAL A 108 0.32 4.19 0.03
N PHE A 109 1.32 4.46 -0.80
CA PHE A 109 1.71 5.84 -1.16
C PHE A 109 0.74 6.46 -2.18
N ILE A 110 0.20 5.67 -3.13
CA ILE A 110 -0.86 6.12 -4.04
C ILE A 110 -2.06 6.61 -3.22
N GLU A 111 -2.47 5.82 -2.24
CA GLU A 111 -3.58 6.15 -1.35
C GLU A 111 -3.28 7.38 -0.50
N GLY A 112 -2.08 7.46 0.09
CA GLY A 112 -1.64 8.62 0.86
C GLY A 112 -1.64 9.92 0.06
N TYR A 113 -1.06 9.92 -1.14
CA TYR A 113 -1.07 11.10 -2.01
C TYR A 113 -2.50 11.52 -2.41
N ALA A 114 -3.38 10.56 -2.70
CA ALA A 114 -4.77 10.86 -3.03
C ALA A 114 -5.51 11.50 -1.84
N HIS A 115 -5.35 10.97 -0.63
CA HIS A 115 -5.94 11.53 0.58
C HIS A 115 -5.37 12.91 0.95
N ALA A 116 -4.11 13.17 0.63
CA ALA A 116 -3.48 14.49 0.77
C ALA A 116 -3.89 15.48 -0.33
N GLY A 117 -4.68 15.05 -1.33
CA GLY A 117 -5.08 15.87 -2.47
C GLY A 117 -4.01 16.01 -3.57
N GLU A 118 -2.94 15.24 -3.49
CA GLU A 118 -1.84 15.21 -4.48
C GLU A 118 -2.17 14.28 -5.65
N TRP A 119 -3.29 14.55 -6.32
CA TRP A 119 -3.92 13.68 -7.31
C TRP A 119 -2.99 13.30 -8.47
N GLU A 120 -2.23 14.26 -8.99
CA GLU A 120 -1.28 14.02 -10.08
C GLU A 120 -0.21 12.98 -9.69
N ARG A 121 0.35 13.09 -8.47
CA ARG A 121 1.32 12.13 -7.94
C ARG A 121 0.72 10.74 -7.78
N ALA A 122 -0.49 10.65 -7.23
CA ALA A 122 -1.21 9.38 -7.08
C ALA A 122 -1.43 8.69 -8.43
N VAL A 123 -1.87 9.44 -9.44
CA VAL A 123 -2.10 8.93 -10.81
C VAL A 123 -0.79 8.46 -11.43
N GLU A 124 0.27 9.28 -11.41
CA GLU A 124 1.56 8.92 -12.01
C GLU A 124 2.17 7.69 -11.33
N LEU A 125 2.11 7.59 -10.00
CA LEU A 125 2.60 6.43 -9.28
C LEU A 125 1.80 5.15 -9.62
N SER A 126 0.49 5.29 -9.82
CA SER A 126 -0.37 4.20 -10.31
C SER A 126 0.05 3.73 -11.70
N LYS A 127 0.34 4.66 -12.62
CA LYS A 127 0.84 4.34 -13.96
C LYS A 127 2.21 3.65 -13.92
N VAL A 128 3.09 4.05 -12.98
CA VAL A 128 4.37 3.36 -12.75
C VAL A 128 4.15 1.92 -12.35
N SER A 129 3.27 1.66 -11.37
CA SER A 129 2.92 0.30 -10.93
C SER A 129 2.31 -0.53 -12.07
N TYR A 130 1.36 0.05 -12.80
CA TYR A 130 0.68 -0.59 -13.93
C TYR A 130 1.62 -1.04 -15.05
N ARG A 131 2.66 -0.24 -15.34
CA ARG A 131 3.69 -0.58 -16.36
C ARG A 131 4.50 -1.82 -16.01
N VAL A 132 4.63 -2.17 -14.73
CA VAL A 132 5.38 -3.36 -14.30
C VAL A 132 4.66 -4.64 -14.72
N SER A 133 3.34 -4.72 -14.52
CA SER A 133 2.53 -5.87 -14.92
C SER A 133 1.05 -5.48 -15.01
N ARG A 134 0.58 -5.24 -16.23
CA ARG A 134 -0.80 -4.79 -16.48
C ARG A 134 -1.87 -5.78 -16.01
N GLU A 135 -1.67 -7.05 -16.33
CA GLU A 135 -2.63 -8.11 -16.02
C GLU A 135 -2.74 -8.38 -14.51
N TYR A 136 -1.63 -8.22 -13.80
CA TYR A 136 -1.57 -8.43 -12.36
C TYR A 136 -2.04 -7.20 -11.59
N VAL A 137 -1.47 -6.03 -11.91
CA VAL A 137 -1.67 -4.80 -11.12
C VAL A 137 -2.98 -4.10 -11.47
N GLY A 138 -3.42 -4.18 -12.73
CA GLY A 138 -4.60 -3.45 -13.19
C GLY A 138 -5.86 -3.70 -12.36
N PRO A 139 -6.30 -4.95 -12.16
CA PRO A 139 -7.48 -5.24 -11.33
C PRO A 139 -7.34 -4.73 -9.88
N LEU A 140 -6.14 -4.82 -9.31
CA LEU A 140 -5.87 -4.37 -7.94
C LEU A 140 -5.89 -2.83 -7.82
N LEU A 141 -5.35 -2.12 -8.83
CA LEU A 141 -5.45 -0.66 -8.92
C LEU A 141 -6.90 -0.20 -9.03
N CYS A 142 -7.73 -0.90 -9.82
CA CYS A 142 -9.14 -0.56 -9.92
C CYS A 142 -9.85 -0.63 -8.56
N ARG A 143 -9.51 -1.62 -7.72
CA ARG A 143 -10.03 -1.73 -6.36
C ARG A 143 -9.51 -0.61 -5.46
N LEU A 144 -8.21 -0.35 -5.51
CA LEU A 144 -7.61 0.74 -4.75
C LEU A 144 -8.29 2.07 -5.07
N TRP A 145 -8.44 2.39 -6.35
CA TRP A 145 -9.07 3.63 -6.79
C TRP A 145 -10.58 3.70 -6.47
N LYS A 146 -11.25 2.54 -6.41
CA LYS A 146 -12.64 2.49 -5.93
C LYS A 146 -12.73 2.83 -4.43
N ARG A 147 -11.77 2.37 -3.61
CA ARG A 147 -11.67 2.75 -2.20
C ARG A 147 -11.36 4.24 -2.06
N ILE A 148 -10.35 4.75 -2.76
CA ILE A 148 -10.01 6.19 -2.78
C ILE A 148 -11.24 7.04 -3.16
N GLU A 149 -12.00 6.62 -4.17
CA GLU A 149 -13.23 7.30 -4.57
C GLU A 149 -14.26 7.39 -3.43
N THR A 150 -14.39 6.33 -2.63
CA THR A 150 -15.38 6.30 -1.54
C THR A 150 -14.92 7.03 -0.28
N GLU A 151 -13.62 7.13 -0.05
CA GLU A 151 -13.04 7.67 1.19
C GLU A 151 -12.60 9.13 1.09
N THR A 152 -12.50 9.69 -0.13
CA THR A 152 -12.06 11.07 -0.34
C THR A 152 -13.21 12.00 -0.69
N MET A 153 -13.08 13.29 -0.33
CA MET A 153 -14.07 14.31 -0.66
C MET A 153 -14.08 14.61 -2.16
N GLU A 154 -15.26 14.95 -2.68
CA GLU A 154 -15.41 15.34 -4.08
C GLU A 154 -14.68 16.65 -4.39
N SER A 155 -13.93 16.65 -5.50
CA SER A 155 -13.30 17.84 -6.07
C SER A 155 -13.15 17.68 -7.59
N PRO A 156 -12.95 18.78 -8.34
CA PRO A 156 -12.66 18.71 -9.77
C PRO A 156 -11.42 17.87 -10.07
N GLU A 157 -10.34 18.05 -9.30
CA GLU A 157 -9.07 17.35 -9.46
C GLU A 157 -9.21 15.85 -9.21
N ARG A 158 -10.00 15.46 -8.16
CA ARG A 158 -10.35 14.07 -7.92
C ARG A 158 -11.09 13.46 -9.11
N SER A 159 -12.08 14.18 -9.66
CA SER A 159 -12.89 13.69 -10.77
C SER A 159 -12.07 13.50 -12.05
N GLU A 160 -11.10 14.39 -12.30
CA GLU A 160 -10.13 14.26 -13.38
C GLU A 160 -9.22 13.04 -13.18
N ALA A 161 -8.67 12.86 -11.99
CA ALA A 161 -7.85 11.72 -11.63
C ALA A 161 -8.59 10.39 -11.80
N LEU A 162 -9.83 10.29 -11.29
CA LEU A 162 -10.67 9.10 -11.45
C LEU A 162 -10.96 8.78 -12.92
N THR A 163 -11.19 9.79 -13.74
CA THR A 163 -11.41 9.62 -15.19
C THR A 163 -10.16 9.08 -15.86
N ASP A 164 -8.99 9.64 -15.55
CA ASP A 164 -7.71 9.20 -16.13
C ASP A 164 -7.40 7.75 -15.76
N VAL A 165 -7.50 7.38 -14.50
CA VAL A 165 -7.21 6.01 -14.03
C VAL A 165 -8.20 4.99 -14.58
N THR A 166 -9.50 5.34 -14.63
CA THR A 166 -10.54 4.45 -15.19
C THR A 166 -10.25 4.13 -16.65
N ASN A 167 -9.90 5.14 -17.44
CA ASN A 167 -9.55 4.98 -18.84
C ASN A 167 -8.23 4.23 -19.04
N THR A 168 -7.21 4.54 -18.21
CA THR A 168 -5.86 3.96 -18.35
C THR A 168 -5.83 2.48 -17.97
N PHE A 169 -6.53 2.09 -16.90
CA PHE A 169 -6.48 0.72 -16.36
C PHE A 169 -7.65 -0.14 -16.85
N ALA A 170 -8.56 0.42 -17.65
CA ALA A 170 -9.78 -0.24 -18.13
C ALA A 170 -10.63 -0.78 -16.95
N CYS A 171 -10.76 0.01 -15.89
CA CYS A 171 -11.60 -0.34 -14.76
C CYS A 171 -13.07 -0.39 -15.22
N ASN A 172 -13.64 -1.57 -15.20
CA ASN A 172 -15.08 -1.71 -15.45
C ASN A 172 -15.84 -1.22 -14.21
N PRO A 173 -16.94 -0.45 -14.41
CA PRO A 173 -17.79 0.04 -13.33
C PRO A 173 -18.48 -1.09 -12.56
#